data_6d61a3a988f3b40431740a92bf75752a
#
_entry.id   6d61a3a988f3b40431740a92bf75752a
#
_cell.length_a   1.000
_cell.length_b   1.000
_cell.length_c   1.000
_cell.angle_alpha   90.00
_cell.angle_beta   90.00
_cell.angle_gamma   90.00
#
_symmetry.space_group_name_H-M   'P 1'
#
loop_
_entity.id
_entity.type
_entity.pdbx_description
1 polymer ?
#
loop_
_entity_poly.entity_id
_entity_poly.type
_entity_poly.pdbx_seq_one_letter_code
_entity_poly.pdbx_strand_id
1 'polypeptide(L)'
;EGLAQHVKSLLSSDDDLMIVWGSGGTLRRMGEFCGHELTLLGIDILGPLIDGKRELHADLNEQQLIDVLSSHKDENGVERQRLLLLSPMGGQGFLIGRGNLQLSPDVLRMIGVDNILGVATPAKLIGLNAIRIDTGDVEFDQVFQVKRFMKILQGFRTTRLIRVEES
;
A
#
# COMPACT_ATOMS: atom_id res chain seq x y z
N GLU A 1 10.41 -7.15 -11.71
CA GLU A 1 11.51 -6.21 -11.87
C GLU A 1 11.01 -4.79 -12.14
N GLY A 2 10.16 -4.58 -13.13
CA GLY A 2 9.60 -3.26 -13.44
C GLY A 2 8.80 -2.65 -12.30
N LEU A 3 8.07 -3.46 -11.54
CA LEU A 3 7.34 -3.01 -10.34
C LEU A 3 8.30 -2.43 -9.29
N ALA A 4 9.36 -3.17 -8.99
CA ALA A 4 10.34 -2.75 -8.00
C ALA A 4 11.11 -1.50 -8.46
N GLN A 5 11.47 -1.41 -9.73
CA GLN A 5 12.12 -0.23 -10.31
C GLN A 5 11.24 1.01 -10.18
N HIS A 6 9.93 0.86 -10.40
CA HIS A 6 9.00 1.98 -10.26
C HIS A 6 9.00 2.52 -8.82
N VAL A 7 8.88 1.64 -7.83
CA VAL A 7 8.86 2.04 -6.42
C VAL A 7 10.20 2.63 -6.01
N LYS A 8 11.31 2.05 -6.44
CA LYS A 8 12.64 2.59 -6.19
C LYS A 8 12.78 4.01 -6.76
N SER A 9 12.24 4.25 -7.94
CA SER A 9 12.21 5.59 -8.56
C SER A 9 11.42 6.58 -7.71
N LEU A 10 10.26 6.18 -7.17
CA LEU A 10 9.47 7.03 -6.28
C LEU A 10 10.26 7.40 -5.02
N LEU A 11 10.90 6.43 -4.40
CA LEU A 11 11.72 6.65 -3.19
C LEU A 11 12.92 7.56 -3.46
N SER A 12 13.51 7.47 -4.64
CA SER A 12 14.67 8.30 -5.02
C SER A 12 14.28 9.73 -5.34
N SER A 13 13.05 9.96 -5.79
CA SER A 13 12.58 11.28 -6.22
C SER A 13 11.87 12.07 -5.12
N ASP A 14 11.49 11.43 -4.02
CA ASP A 14 10.75 12.06 -2.92
C ASP A 14 11.27 11.56 -1.58
N ASP A 15 12.11 12.38 -0.94
CA ASP A 15 12.70 12.05 0.36
C ASP A 15 11.67 12.02 1.49
N ASP A 16 10.57 12.75 1.35
CA ASP A 16 9.52 12.80 2.35
C ASP A 16 8.51 11.65 2.25
N LEU A 17 8.52 10.92 1.14
CA LEU A 17 7.58 9.83 0.92
C LEU A 17 7.73 8.72 1.96
N MET A 18 6.61 8.33 2.55
CA MET A 18 6.49 7.14 3.39
C MET A 18 5.74 6.08 2.63
N ILE A 19 6.20 4.83 2.67
CA ILE A 19 5.50 3.72 2.05
C ILE A 19 5.03 2.74 3.11
N VAL A 20 3.73 2.47 3.11
CA VAL A 20 3.13 1.39 3.87
C VAL A 20 3.06 0.18 2.95
N TRP A 21 3.74 -0.88 3.35
CA TRP A 21 3.86 -2.10 2.55
C TRP A 21 2.87 -3.16 3.05
N GLY A 22 1.99 -3.59 2.19
CA GLY A 22 1.15 -4.75 2.45
C GLY A 22 1.95 -6.05 2.48
N SER A 23 1.28 -7.13 2.84
CA SER A 23 1.90 -8.45 2.91
C SER A 23 1.98 -9.13 1.54
N GLY A 24 2.79 -10.16 1.47
CA GLY A 24 2.88 -11.05 0.32
C GLY A 24 4.24 -11.08 -0.35
N GLY A 25 4.46 -12.13 -1.15
CA GLY A 25 5.76 -12.39 -1.78
C GLY A 25 6.16 -11.35 -2.81
N THR A 26 5.20 -10.83 -3.57
CA THR A 26 5.48 -9.80 -4.60
C THR A 26 6.03 -8.54 -3.94
N LEU A 27 5.35 -8.05 -2.90
CA LEU A 27 5.79 -6.85 -2.20
C LEU A 27 7.10 -7.06 -1.46
N ARG A 28 7.29 -8.23 -0.86
CA ARG A 28 8.54 -8.57 -0.20
C ARG A 28 9.73 -8.53 -1.17
N ARG A 29 9.58 -9.12 -2.35
CA ARG A 29 10.63 -9.07 -3.37
C ARG A 29 10.90 -7.66 -3.86
N MET A 30 9.85 -6.85 -4.00
CA MET A 30 10.02 -5.44 -4.37
C MET A 30 10.81 -4.68 -3.30
N GLY A 31 10.51 -4.93 -2.02
CA GLY A 31 11.26 -4.34 -0.91
C GLY A 31 12.74 -4.74 -0.92
N GLU A 32 13.04 -6.00 -1.14
CA GLU A 32 14.41 -6.49 -1.25
C GLU A 32 15.17 -5.79 -2.38
N PHE A 33 14.54 -5.60 -3.52
CA PHE A 33 15.12 -4.84 -4.64
C PHE A 33 15.45 -3.40 -4.25
N CYS A 34 14.62 -2.80 -3.40
CA CYS A 34 14.84 -1.45 -2.87
C CYS A 34 15.82 -1.41 -1.69
N GLY A 35 16.36 -2.55 -1.26
CA GLY A 35 17.34 -2.65 -0.16
C GLY A 35 16.71 -2.81 1.22
N HIS A 36 15.45 -3.23 1.30
CA HIS A 36 14.72 -3.39 2.56
C HIS A 36 14.19 -4.80 2.73
N GLU A 37 14.36 -5.36 3.93
CA GLU A 37 13.89 -6.69 4.27
C GLU A 37 12.51 -6.59 4.92
N LEU A 38 11.45 -6.77 4.12
CA LEU A 38 10.07 -6.69 4.58
C LEU A 38 9.60 -8.00 5.21
N THR A 39 8.60 -7.93 6.09
CA THR A 39 7.94 -9.13 6.60
C THR A 39 7.03 -9.72 5.52
N LEU A 40 6.91 -11.06 5.51
CA LEU A 40 6.11 -11.74 4.50
C LEU A 40 4.62 -11.57 4.73
N LEU A 41 4.18 -11.66 6.00
CA LEU A 41 2.77 -11.71 6.37
C LEU A 41 2.28 -10.45 7.10
N GLY A 42 3.19 -9.57 7.48
CA GLY A 42 2.87 -8.37 8.23
C GLY A 42 2.75 -7.11 7.37
N ILE A 43 2.43 -6.03 8.01
CA ILE A 43 2.40 -4.69 7.41
C ILE A 43 3.60 -3.92 7.94
N ASP A 44 4.40 -3.37 7.03
CA ASP A 44 5.61 -2.62 7.37
C ASP A 44 5.48 -1.18 6.89
N ILE A 45 6.12 -0.25 7.58
CA ILE A 45 6.24 1.13 7.12
C ILE A 45 7.70 1.48 6.88
N LEU A 46 7.99 1.96 5.68
CA LEU A 46 9.29 2.57 5.35
C LEU A 46 9.13 4.08 5.51
N GLY A 47 9.86 4.65 6.45
CA GLY A 47 9.78 6.06 6.80
C GLY A 47 10.44 6.98 5.77
N PRO A 48 10.33 8.30 5.99
CA PRO A 48 10.99 9.28 5.12
C PRO A 48 12.50 9.21 5.26
N LEU A 49 13.19 9.79 4.29
CA LEU A 49 14.65 9.87 4.33
C LEU A 49 15.07 10.95 5.33
N ILE A 50 15.72 10.52 6.42
CA ILE A 50 16.22 11.40 7.48
C ILE A 50 17.68 11.04 7.74
N ASP A 51 18.56 12.03 7.65
CA ASP A 51 20.01 11.84 7.82
C ASP A 51 20.57 10.72 6.93
N GLY A 52 20.09 10.65 5.70
CA GLY A 52 20.54 9.69 4.70
C GLY A 52 19.98 8.29 4.85
N LYS A 53 19.01 8.08 5.75
CA LYS A 53 18.43 6.76 6.03
C LYS A 53 16.92 6.79 6.09
N ARG A 54 16.32 5.69 5.64
CA ARG A 54 14.90 5.41 5.84
C ARG A 54 14.76 4.32 6.90
N GLU A 55 14.03 4.62 7.96
CA GLU A 55 13.77 3.65 9.02
C GLU A 55 12.66 2.70 8.60
N LEU A 56 12.88 1.40 8.79
CA LEU A 56 11.87 0.38 8.54
C LEU A 56 11.22 -0.04 9.86
N HIS A 57 9.91 0.15 9.94
CA HIS A 57 9.08 -0.30 11.06
C HIS A 57 8.36 -1.56 10.61
N ALA A 58 8.75 -2.71 11.15
CA ALA A 58 8.31 -4.01 10.64
C ALA A 58 7.20 -4.64 11.48
N ASP A 59 6.29 -5.34 10.80
CA ASP A 59 5.25 -6.19 11.39
C ASP A 59 4.38 -5.42 12.41
N LEU A 60 3.75 -4.36 11.93
CA LEU A 60 2.97 -3.45 12.76
C LEU A 60 1.51 -3.89 12.89
N ASN A 61 0.99 -3.81 14.13
CA ASN A 61 -0.44 -3.92 14.37
C ASN A 61 -1.14 -2.56 14.13
N GLU A 62 -2.47 -2.52 14.27
CA GLU A 62 -3.24 -1.30 14.03
C GLU A 62 -2.73 -0.12 14.86
N GLN A 63 -2.54 -0.30 16.16
CA GLN A 63 -2.10 0.80 17.02
C GLN A 63 -0.71 1.29 16.68
N GLN A 64 0.20 0.36 16.36
CA GLN A 64 1.55 0.70 15.93
C GLN A 64 1.55 1.47 14.61
N LEU A 65 0.68 1.08 13.67
CA LEU A 65 0.50 1.83 12.41
C LEU A 65 0.05 3.26 12.69
N ILE A 66 -0.94 3.42 13.56
CA ILE A 66 -1.43 4.75 13.95
C ILE A 66 -0.31 5.57 14.58
N ASP A 67 0.46 4.97 15.49
CA ASP A 67 1.54 5.68 16.19
C ASP A 67 2.63 6.14 15.22
N VAL A 68 3.06 5.28 14.31
CA VAL A 68 4.09 5.64 13.32
C VAL A 68 3.58 6.71 12.37
N LEU A 69 2.36 6.56 11.85
CA LEU A 69 1.77 7.55 10.95
C LEU A 69 1.58 8.90 11.63
N SER A 70 1.20 8.92 12.89
CA SER A 70 0.98 10.15 13.66
C SER A 70 2.29 10.89 13.97
N SER A 71 3.41 10.17 14.08
CA SER A 71 4.69 10.75 14.48
C SER A 71 5.46 11.42 13.34
N HIS A 72 5.10 11.15 12.08
CA HIS A 72 5.84 11.63 10.91
C HIS A 72 5.14 12.81 10.25
N LYS A 73 5.46 14.01 10.74
CA LYS A 73 5.00 15.27 10.18
C LYS A 73 6.22 16.10 9.77
N ASP A 74 6.03 17.01 8.82
CA ASP A 74 7.09 17.93 8.42
C ASP A 74 7.31 19.03 9.48
N GLU A 75 8.23 19.97 9.21
CA GLU A 75 8.57 21.06 10.10
C GLU A 75 7.37 21.96 10.47
N ASN A 76 6.36 22.01 9.60
CA ASN A 76 5.16 22.83 9.77
C ASN A 76 4.01 22.04 10.41
N GLY A 77 4.25 20.80 10.84
CA GLY A 77 3.22 19.95 11.41
C GLY A 77 2.28 19.32 10.37
N VAL A 78 2.61 19.44 9.08
CA VAL A 78 1.83 18.85 7.99
C VAL A 78 2.23 17.39 7.81
N GLU A 79 1.27 16.51 7.59
CA GLU A 79 1.53 15.11 7.35
C GLU A 79 2.35 14.89 6.07
N ARG A 80 3.35 14.02 6.15
CA ARG A 80 4.19 13.67 5.01
C ARG A 80 3.41 12.85 4.00
N GLN A 81 3.82 12.90 2.73
CA GLN A 81 3.21 12.10 1.66
C GLN A 81 3.29 10.62 1.99
N ARG A 82 2.18 9.92 1.83
CA ARG A 82 2.04 8.49 2.13
C ARG A 82 1.55 7.74 0.93
N LEU A 83 2.03 6.51 0.78
CA LEU A 83 1.59 5.59 -0.27
C LEU A 83 1.41 4.21 0.37
N LEU A 84 0.24 3.60 0.16
CA LEU A 84 -0.02 2.22 0.58
C LEU A 84 0.04 1.32 -0.63
N LEU A 85 0.92 0.32 -0.58
CA LEU A 85 1.07 -0.69 -1.62
C LEU A 85 0.42 -1.99 -1.17
N LEU A 86 -0.52 -2.48 -1.94
CA LEU A 86 -1.24 -3.72 -1.66
C LEU A 86 -1.26 -4.63 -2.89
N SER A 87 -1.10 -5.93 -2.65
CA SER A 87 -1.24 -6.94 -3.69
C SER A 87 -2.58 -7.65 -3.54
N PRO A 88 -3.37 -7.84 -4.61
CA PRO A 88 -4.62 -8.60 -4.52
C PRO A 88 -4.37 -10.01 -3.99
N MET A 89 -5.20 -10.45 -3.05
CA MET A 89 -5.09 -11.75 -2.41
C MET A 89 -6.20 -12.69 -2.89
N GLY A 90 -5.81 -13.94 -3.14
CA GLY A 90 -6.73 -14.96 -3.59
C GLY A 90 -7.24 -14.71 -5.01
N GLY A 91 -8.07 -15.63 -5.52
CA GLY A 91 -8.66 -15.53 -6.86
C GLY A 91 -9.79 -14.50 -6.96
N GLN A 92 -10.27 -13.98 -5.84
CA GLN A 92 -11.39 -13.03 -5.80
C GLN A 92 -10.95 -11.56 -5.81
N GLY A 93 -9.66 -11.28 -5.76
CA GLY A 93 -9.14 -9.93 -5.88
C GLY A 93 -9.30 -9.03 -4.66
N PHE A 94 -9.30 -9.58 -3.44
CA PHE A 94 -9.36 -8.76 -2.24
C PHE A 94 -8.03 -8.01 -2.04
N LEU A 95 -8.09 -6.69 -1.98
CA LEU A 95 -6.98 -5.84 -1.56
C LEU A 95 -6.98 -5.65 -0.05
N ILE A 96 -8.15 -5.50 0.55
CA ILE A 96 -8.34 -5.29 1.98
C ILE A 96 -9.42 -6.24 2.46
N GLY A 97 -9.24 -6.79 3.67
CA GLY A 97 -10.22 -7.64 4.33
C GLY A 97 -9.83 -9.12 4.41
N ARG A 98 -8.71 -9.50 3.81
CA ARG A 98 -8.22 -10.88 3.84
C ARG A 98 -6.79 -10.89 4.35
N GLY A 99 -6.63 -11.12 5.68
CA GLY A 99 -5.32 -11.23 6.30
C GLY A 99 -4.60 -9.92 6.59
N ASN A 100 -5.27 -8.77 6.42
CA ASN A 100 -4.70 -7.46 6.70
C ASN A 100 -5.67 -6.58 7.51
N LEU A 101 -6.25 -7.13 8.55
CA LEU A 101 -7.24 -6.46 9.39
C LEU A 101 -6.70 -5.25 10.14
N GLN A 102 -5.38 -5.15 10.33
CA GLN A 102 -4.73 -3.98 10.91
C GLN A 102 -4.87 -2.74 10.04
N LEU A 103 -5.20 -2.90 8.74
CA LEU A 103 -5.59 -1.80 7.86
C LEU A 103 -7.07 -1.46 8.07
N SER A 104 -7.36 -0.93 9.25
CA SER A 104 -8.70 -0.50 9.65
C SER A 104 -9.13 0.77 8.91
N PRO A 105 -10.42 1.13 8.93
CA PRO A 105 -10.87 2.42 8.40
C PRO A 105 -10.09 3.61 8.95
N ASP A 106 -9.75 3.61 10.23
CA ASP A 106 -8.97 4.70 10.83
C ASP A 106 -7.58 4.80 10.23
N VAL A 107 -6.87 3.68 10.09
CA VAL A 107 -5.55 3.63 9.45
C VAL A 107 -5.65 4.10 8.00
N LEU A 108 -6.64 3.62 7.27
CA LEU A 108 -6.83 3.96 5.85
C LEU A 108 -7.16 5.44 5.66
N ARG A 109 -7.92 6.04 6.57
CA ARG A 109 -8.16 7.49 6.54
C ARG A 109 -6.89 8.28 6.79
N MET A 110 -6.02 7.82 7.68
CA MET A 110 -4.73 8.47 7.95
C MET A 110 -3.79 8.39 6.76
N ILE A 111 -3.81 7.29 6.02
CA ILE A 111 -3.03 7.13 4.78
C ILE A 111 -3.64 7.98 3.66
N GLY A 112 -4.95 8.00 3.57
CA GLY A 112 -5.71 8.62 2.49
C GLY A 112 -6.09 7.61 1.42
N VAL A 113 -7.38 7.53 1.11
CA VAL A 113 -7.90 6.55 0.15
C VAL A 113 -7.35 6.74 -1.26
N ASP A 114 -6.94 7.96 -1.61
CA ASP A 114 -6.33 8.24 -2.92
C ASP A 114 -4.86 7.84 -3.00
N ASN A 115 -4.26 7.46 -1.87
CA ASN A 115 -2.87 7.07 -1.76
C ASN A 115 -2.69 5.54 -1.73
N ILE A 116 -3.71 4.80 -2.13
CA ILE A 116 -3.67 3.33 -2.20
C ILE A 116 -3.38 2.92 -3.64
N LEU A 117 -2.33 2.15 -3.83
CA LEU A 117 -1.92 1.62 -5.12
C LEU A 117 -1.87 0.10 -5.04
N GLY A 118 -2.67 -0.56 -5.86
CA GLY A 118 -2.56 -2.00 -6.03
C GLY A 118 -1.31 -2.35 -6.84
N VAL A 119 -0.75 -3.51 -6.57
CA VAL A 119 0.44 -4.01 -7.26
C VAL A 119 0.17 -5.44 -7.70
N ALA A 120 0.33 -5.74 -8.97
CA ALA A 120 0.18 -7.10 -9.49
C ALA A 120 1.02 -7.29 -10.75
N THR A 121 1.56 -8.49 -10.91
CA THR A 121 2.24 -8.85 -12.16
C THR A 121 1.22 -8.91 -13.29
N PRO A 122 1.64 -8.68 -14.56
CA PRO A 122 0.73 -8.83 -15.70
C PRO A 122 0.06 -10.21 -15.75
N ALA A 123 0.79 -11.28 -15.41
CA ALA A 123 0.24 -12.63 -15.38
C ALA A 123 -0.93 -12.76 -14.38
N LYS A 124 -0.81 -12.16 -13.21
CA LYS A 124 -1.86 -12.19 -12.20
C LYS A 124 -3.08 -11.37 -12.64
N LEU A 125 -2.85 -10.26 -13.35
CA LEU A 125 -3.93 -9.40 -13.84
C LEU A 125 -4.82 -10.07 -14.88
N ILE A 126 -4.30 -11.04 -15.63
CA ILE A 126 -5.08 -11.78 -16.64
C ILE A 126 -6.29 -12.46 -16.00
N GLY A 127 -6.12 -13.02 -14.80
CA GLY A 127 -7.20 -13.70 -14.09
C GLY A 127 -8.00 -12.81 -13.15
N LEU A 128 -7.70 -11.50 -13.09
CA LEU A 128 -8.29 -10.59 -12.13
C LEU A 128 -9.33 -9.69 -12.83
N ASN A 129 -10.61 -9.92 -12.54
CA ASN A 129 -11.71 -9.16 -13.15
C ASN A 129 -12.11 -7.94 -12.35
N ALA A 130 -11.87 -7.96 -11.04
CA ALA A 130 -12.29 -6.91 -10.12
C ALA A 130 -11.45 -6.90 -8.87
N ILE A 131 -11.44 -5.76 -8.19
CA ILE A 131 -10.84 -5.56 -6.88
C ILE A 131 -11.97 -5.50 -5.86
N ARG A 132 -11.76 -6.10 -4.69
CA ARG A 132 -12.71 -6.07 -3.58
C ARG A 132 -12.05 -5.50 -2.34
N ILE A 133 -12.82 -4.70 -1.62
CA ILE A 133 -12.39 -4.07 -0.38
C ILE A 133 -13.46 -4.33 0.67
N ASP A 134 -13.07 -4.95 1.75
CA ASP A 134 -13.94 -5.27 2.87
C ASP A 134 -13.24 -4.92 4.18
N THR A 135 -13.49 -3.72 4.69
CA THR A 135 -12.90 -3.25 5.94
C THR A 135 -13.74 -3.63 7.16
N GLY A 136 -14.93 -4.19 6.93
CA GLY A 136 -15.93 -4.43 7.99
C GLY A 136 -16.82 -3.21 8.27
N ASP A 137 -16.51 -2.06 7.68
CA ASP A 137 -17.32 -0.84 7.77
C ASP A 137 -17.94 -0.56 6.41
N VAL A 138 -19.25 -0.81 6.30
CA VAL A 138 -19.98 -0.70 5.02
C VAL A 138 -19.93 0.71 4.46
N GLU A 139 -20.07 1.72 5.30
CA GLU A 139 -20.02 3.12 4.86
C GLU A 139 -18.66 3.49 4.30
N PHE A 140 -17.59 3.04 4.96
CA PHE A 140 -16.24 3.28 4.48
C PHE A 140 -15.96 2.54 3.17
N ASP A 141 -16.42 1.30 3.05
CA ASP A 141 -16.25 0.49 1.83
C ASP A 141 -16.92 1.14 0.62
N GLN A 142 -18.04 1.85 0.83
CA GLN A 142 -18.72 2.58 -0.23
C GLN A 142 -17.86 3.69 -0.84
N VAL A 143 -16.91 4.24 -0.12
CA VAL A 143 -15.98 5.25 -0.65
C VAL A 143 -15.23 4.68 -1.86
N PHE A 144 -14.79 3.43 -1.77
CA PHE A 144 -14.09 2.76 -2.87
C PHE A 144 -15.04 2.38 -4.00
N GLN A 145 -16.26 1.96 -3.68
CA GLN A 145 -17.26 1.60 -4.68
C GLN A 145 -17.69 2.82 -5.51
N VAL A 146 -17.79 3.98 -4.88
CA VAL A 146 -18.11 5.25 -5.57
C VAL A 146 -17.00 5.64 -6.54
N LYS A 147 -15.76 5.36 -6.21
CA LYS A 147 -14.61 5.59 -7.12
C LYS A 147 -14.71 4.72 -8.38
N ARG A 148 -15.33 3.57 -8.33
CA ARG A 148 -15.51 2.57 -9.38
C ARG A 148 -14.26 1.84 -9.81
N PHE A 149 -13.11 2.52 -9.87
CA PHE A 149 -11.85 1.95 -10.35
C PHE A 149 -10.71 2.28 -9.40
N MET A 150 -9.77 1.34 -9.30
CA MET A 150 -8.50 1.57 -8.60
C MET A 150 -7.34 1.32 -9.55
N LYS A 151 -6.26 2.06 -9.32
CA LYS A 151 -5.02 1.89 -10.07
C LYS A 151 -4.27 0.67 -9.56
N ILE A 152 -3.85 -0.17 -10.49
CA ILE A 152 -2.98 -1.31 -10.21
C ILE A 152 -1.69 -1.12 -11.01
N LEU A 153 -0.58 -1.02 -10.29
CA LEU A 153 0.74 -0.96 -10.91
C LEU A 153 1.08 -2.36 -11.43
N GLN A 154 1.42 -2.47 -12.71
CA GLN A 154 1.76 -3.76 -13.31
C GLN A 154 3.19 -3.81 -13.86
N GLY A 155 3.88 -2.67 -13.90
CA GLY A 155 5.25 -2.57 -14.38
C GLY A 155 5.78 -1.17 -14.16
N PHE A 156 6.97 -0.87 -14.70
CA PHE A 156 7.56 0.44 -14.59
C PHE A 156 6.71 1.48 -15.31
N ARG A 157 6.18 2.47 -14.55
CA ARG A 157 5.29 3.52 -15.04
C ARG A 157 4.05 3.00 -15.77
N THR A 158 3.67 1.76 -15.51
CA THR A 158 2.54 1.15 -16.19
C THR A 158 1.48 0.77 -15.17
N THR A 159 0.34 1.47 -15.22
CA THR A 159 -0.81 1.18 -14.37
C THR A 159 -2.01 0.75 -15.21
N ARG A 160 -2.89 0.01 -14.58
CA ARG A 160 -4.17 -0.40 -15.16
C ARG A 160 -5.27 -0.05 -14.18
N LEU A 161 -6.41 0.40 -14.69
CA LEU A 161 -7.61 0.63 -13.88
C LEU A 161 -8.41 -0.65 -13.82
N ILE A 162 -8.66 -1.13 -12.61
CA ILE A 162 -9.50 -2.30 -12.36
C ILE A 162 -10.72 -1.83 -11.57
N ARG A 163 -11.89 -2.31 -11.96
CA ARG A 163 -13.12 -1.91 -11.27
C ARG A 163 -13.18 -2.48 -9.86
N VAL A 164 -13.81 -1.71 -8.98
CA VAL A 164 -14.08 -2.11 -7.60
C VAL A 164 -15.49 -2.69 -7.55
N GLU A 165 -15.63 -3.90 -7.01
CA GLU A 165 -16.91 -4.56 -6.81
C GLU A 165 -17.20 -4.70 -5.32
N GLU A 166 -18.48 -4.90 -5.02
CA GLU A 166 -18.92 -5.22 -3.66
C GLU A 166 -18.27 -6.52 -3.19
N SER A 167 -17.92 -6.53 -1.95
CA SER A 167 -17.33 -7.70 -1.29
C SER A 167 -18.38 -8.79 -0.98
#